data_3d5b09230d3cfb1196e2429faf03d755
#
_entry.id   3d5b09230d3cfb1196e2429faf03d755
#
_cell.length_a   1.000
_cell.length_b   1.000
_cell.length_c   1.000
_cell.angle_alpha   90.00
_cell.angle_beta   90.00
_cell.angle_gamma   90.00
#
_symmetry.space_group_name_H-M   'P 1'
#
loop_
_entity.id
_entity.type
_entity.pdbx_description
1 polymer ?
#
loop_
_entity_poly.entity_id
_entity_poly.type
_entity_poly.pdbx_seq_one_letter_code
_entity_poly.pdbx_strand_id
1 'polypeptide(L)'
;MTAFPDQALKQAQDGLKKIMVQWAATKTCDQDKARTLREQAASANYLRYRRSIPYFAKVCSMAGMNGDSPGLDQIIEHCMIPDDIFKSYPQGLLDDRDFQGMNRWLAKVGDIGPSQAAGKARNMDQWLDLLKKEGIHLVFSSGTSGNMSFVPRDENTWRHFLKNSLLYTPMTAADQGVIPSWKKLALKLLCQNMEPDALLSLTDRYGRLIFRDFDGYFCNFSGGAQGIQLVGQELAKYCRNAFFLYDAPLSPMAVRGIIRGATAPEEQAVIDAFLKTTVHDKKANYHRMLNALEKSSKRGRKAIIFGTPYLLLEICQEVKARKLNLRLKKGSAVFFGGGWKSFDGNRIPEEELVELIGESLGIERNFIAEGYSMTEIQGLMLRCPEWRYHIPPHFETVILDPELRPLGGDDVTGTLGIIDPFAESYPGFLITGDHVRRVKEQCPCGRGGPAIISIARSPGREVKGCGGIMAKINA
;
A
#
# COMPACT_ATOMS: atom_id res chain seq x y z
N MET A 1 20.25 29.38 -6.09
CA MET A 1 19.44 29.24 -4.87
C MET A 1 18.53 28.02 -4.88
N THR A 2 18.81 26.95 -5.65
CA THR A 2 17.92 25.79 -5.88
C THR A 2 18.25 24.53 -5.05
N ALA A 3 19.34 24.54 -4.30
CA ALA A 3 19.77 23.34 -3.54
C ALA A 3 19.21 23.23 -2.10
N PHE A 4 18.67 24.29 -1.54
CA PHE A 4 18.31 24.35 -0.11
C PHE A 4 17.08 23.50 0.28
N PRO A 5 15.96 23.49 -0.46
CA PRO A 5 14.79 22.69 -0.05
C PRO A 5 15.06 21.18 -0.17
N ASP A 6 15.75 20.73 -1.22
CA ASP A 6 16.02 19.31 -1.46
C ASP A 6 17.01 18.74 -0.43
N GLN A 7 17.99 19.52 0.01
CA GLN A 7 18.91 19.11 1.06
C GLN A 7 18.23 19.04 2.43
N ALA A 8 17.36 20.00 2.75
CA ALA A 8 16.59 20.00 3.99
C ALA A 8 15.60 18.83 4.04
N LEU A 9 14.91 18.55 2.92
CA LEU A 9 14.04 17.39 2.78
C LEU A 9 14.80 16.10 3.02
N LYS A 10 15.94 15.92 2.33
CA LYS A 10 16.77 14.72 2.49
C LYS A 10 17.21 14.53 3.95
N GLN A 11 17.68 15.57 4.62
CA GLN A 11 18.09 15.50 6.03
C GLN A 11 16.95 15.09 6.95
N ALA A 12 15.75 15.66 6.76
CA ALA A 12 14.58 15.33 7.54
C ALA A 12 14.13 13.87 7.27
N GLN A 13 14.09 13.44 6.01
CA GLN A 13 13.76 12.07 5.63
C GLN A 13 14.77 11.06 6.21
N ASP A 14 16.06 11.37 6.20
CA ASP A 14 17.10 10.51 6.76
C ASP A 14 16.96 10.39 8.28
N GLY A 15 16.62 11.49 8.95
CA GLY A 15 16.25 11.48 10.37
C GLY A 15 15.03 10.60 10.63
N LEU A 16 13.97 10.73 9.83
CA LEU A 16 12.76 9.92 9.93
C LEU A 16 13.04 8.44 9.69
N LYS A 17 13.86 8.07 8.71
CA LYS A 17 14.27 6.67 8.48
C LYS A 17 14.92 6.07 9.73
N LYS A 18 15.82 6.80 10.40
CA LYS A 18 16.44 6.34 11.65
C LYS A 18 15.40 6.11 12.75
N ILE A 19 14.45 7.04 12.91
CA ILE A 19 13.34 6.91 13.86
C ILE A 19 12.42 5.73 13.50
N MET A 20 12.09 5.54 12.23
CA MET A 20 11.28 4.42 11.76
C MET A 20 11.90 3.08 12.14
N VAL A 21 13.19 2.94 11.92
CA VAL A 21 13.92 1.71 12.27
C VAL A 21 13.99 1.50 13.78
N GLN A 22 14.25 2.55 14.54
CA GLN A 22 14.23 2.48 16.01
C GLN A 22 12.87 2.02 16.50
N TRP A 23 11.80 2.67 16.04
CA TRP A 23 10.43 2.33 16.42
C TRP A 23 10.06 0.89 16.02
N ALA A 24 10.47 0.45 14.84
CA ALA A 24 10.26 -0.92 14.41
C ALA A 24 10.97 -1.92 15.34
N ALA A 25 12.22 -1.65 15.72
CA ALA A 25 13.05 -2.55 16.51
C ALA A 25 12.73 -2.55 18.02
N THR A 26 12.37 -1.38 18.58
CA THR A 26 12.20 -1.18 20.02
C THR A 26 10.76 -0.94 20.45
N LYS A 27 9.83 -0.82 19.51
CA LYS A 27 8.41 -0.43 19.68
C LYS A 27 8.20 1.02 20.15
N THR A 28 9.25 1.76 20.43
CA THR A 28 9.20 3.15 20.89
C THR A 28 10.15 4.03 20.08
N CYS A 29 9.86 5.32 20.03
CA CYS A 29 10.75 6.32 19.47
C CYS A 29 10.51 7.68 20.15
N ASP A 30 11.41 8.61 19.92
CA ASP A 30 11.27 10.00 20.30
C ASP A 30 10.21 10.67 19.41
N GLN A 31 9.01 10.87 19.96
CA GLN A 31 7.85 11.42 19.24
C GLN A 31 8.03 12.91 18.93
N ASP A 32 8.68 13.68 19.80
CA ASP A 32 8.91 15.12 19.60
C ASP A 32 9.91 15.35 18.47
N LYS A 33 10.98 14.57 18.48
CA LYS A 33 11.94 14.57 17.37
C LYS A 33 11.30 14.12 16.06
N ALA A 34 10.44 13.09 16.09
CA ALA A 34 9.71 12.65 14.90
C ALA A 34 8.80 13.75 14.37
N ARG A 35 8.08 14.47 15.24
CA ARG A 35 7.24 15.60 14.87
C ARG A 35 8.05 16.73 14.22
N THR A 36 9.16 17.13 14.85
CA THR A 36 10.05 18.16 14.28
C THR A 36 10.54 17.80 12.88
N LEU A 37 10.94 16.55 12.68
CA LEU A 37 11.40 16.09 11.35
C LEU A 37 10.27 16.02 10.32
N ARG A 38 9.04 15.62 10.72
CA ARG A 38 7.87 15.66 9.84
C ARG A 38 7.54 17.09 9.42
N GLU A 39 7.59 18.03 10.35
CA GLU A 39 7.37 19.45 10.07
C GLU A 39 8.40 20.02 9.08
N GLN A 40 9.69 19.74 9.30
CA GLN A 40 10.76 20.13 8.38
C GLN A 40 10.56 19.52 6.98
N ALA A 41 10.23 18.24 6.90
CA ALA A 41 9.99 17.57 5.63
C ALA A 41 8.72 18.08 4.94
N ALA A 42 7.65 18.37 5.68
CA ALA A 42 6.41 18.92 5.14
C ALA A 42 6.64 20.32 4.57
N SER A 43 7.35 21.21 5.29
CA SER A 43 7.70 22.55 4.79
C SER A 43 8.57 22.49 3.54
N ALA A 44 9.54 21.58 3.47
CA ALA A 44 10.39 21.40 2.30
C ALA A 44 9.59 20.85 1.09
N ASN A 45 8.71 19.87 1.32
CA ASN A 45 7.82 19.34 0.30
C ASN A 45 6.78 20.36 -0.17
N TYR A 46 6.25 21.20 0.71
CA TYR A 46 5.38 22.31 0.33
C TYR A 46 6.04 23.21 -0.72
N LEU A 47 7.28 23.62 -0.47
CA LEU A 47 8.04 24.47 -1.41
C LEU A 47 8.28 23.75 -2.74
N ARG A 48 8.64 22.47 -2.69
CA ARG A 48 8.85 21.63 -3.87
C ARG A 48 7.55 21.52 -4.68
N TYR A 49 6.45 21.10 -4.06
CA TYR A 49 5.16 20.92 -4.75
C TYR A 49 4.64 22.23 -5.35
N ARG A 50 4.74 23.33 -4.59
CA ARG A 50 4.31 24.64 -5.10
C ARG A 50 5.10 25.09 -6.33
N ARG A 51 6.38 24.72 -6.41
CA ARG A 51 7.25 25.05 -7.55
C ARG A 51 7.01 24.17 -8.76
N SER A 52 6.78 22.86 -8.55
CA SER A 52 6.85 21.88 -9.64
C SER A 52 5.50 21.24 -9.99
N ILE A 53 4.47 21.35 -9.15
CA ILE A 53 3.17 20.72 -9.36
C ILE A 53 2.09 21.77 -9.57
N PRO A 54 1.64 22.01 -10.83
CA PRO A 54 0.71 23.10 -11.16
C PRO A 54 -0.60 23.07 -10.37
N TYR A 55 -1.17 21.88 -10.13
CA TYR A 55 -2.38 21.73 -9.34
C TYR A 55 -2.17 22.19 -7.89
N PHE A 56 -1.09 21.77 -7.25
CA PHE A 56 -0.80 22.15 -5.88
C PHE A 56 -0.51 23.65 -5.74
N ALA A 57 0.22 24.22 -6.71
CA ALA A 57 0.47 25.66 -6.76
C ALA A 57 -0.86 26.45 -6.81
N LYS A 58 -1.85 25.97 -7.58
CA LYS A 58 -3.18 26.58 -7.64
C LYS A 58 -3.92 26.47 -6.31
N VAL A 59 -3.89 25.31 -5.65
CA VAL A 59 -4.49 25.12 -4.30
C VAL A 59 -3.92 26.11 -3.31
N CYS A 60 -2.57 26.23 -3.24
CA CYS A 60 -1.90 27.19 -2.35
C CYS A 60 -2.29 28.64 -2.67
N SER A 61 -2.34 29.01 -3.93
CA SER A 61 -2.74 30.37 -4.35
C SER A 61 -4.18 30.69 -3.94
N MET A 62 -5.11 29.76 -4.13
CA MET A 62 -6.53 29.93 -3.75
C MET A 62 -6.70 30.05 -2.21
N ALA A 63 -5.84 29.38 -1.45
CA ALA A 63 -5.82 29.45 0.01
C ALA A 63 -5.03 30.66 0.55
N GLY A 64 -4.53 31.55 -0.32
CA GLY A 64 -3.71 32.70 0.08
C GLY A 64 -2.32 32.33 0.62
N MET A 65 -1.89 31.08 0.44
CA MET A 65 -0.64 30.53 0.94
C MET A 65 0.51 30.87 -0.03
N ASN A 66 1.01 32.11 0.06
CA ASN A 66 2.10 32.61 -0.81
C ASN A 66 3.46 32.68 -0.10
N GLY A 67 3.52 32.34 1.19
CA GLY A 67 4.74 32.37 2.01
C GLY A 67 5.72 31.25 1.69
N ASP A 68 6.97 31.43 2.09
CA ASP A 68 8.08 30.53 1.73
C ASP A 68 8.37 29.45 2.78
N SER A 69 7.67 29.41 3.91
CA SER A 69 7.89 28.40 4.97
C SER A 69 6.67 28.30 5.89
N PRO A 70 5.57 27.67 5.44
CA PRO A 70 4.46 27.43 6.33
C PRO A 70 4.82 26.38 7.38
N GLY A 71 4.33 26.58 8.60
CA GLY A 71 4.35 25.54 9.63
C GLY A 71 3.40 24.37 9.27
N LEU A 72 3.57 23.26 9.98
CA LEU A 72 2.78 22.05 9.75
C LEU A 72 1.27 22.32 9.89
N ASP A 73 0.86 23.09 10.91
CA ASP A 73 -0.55 23.41 11.17
C ASP A 73 -1.17 24.21 10.00
N GLN A 74 -0.43 25.17 9.41
CA GLN A 74 -0.87 25.91 8.23
C GLN A 74 -1.02 25.00 7.00
N ILE A 75 -0.11 24.04 6.82
CA ILE A 75 -0.19 23.06 5.75
C ILE A 75 -1.45 22.19 5.93
N ILE A 76 -1.72 21.74 7.16
CA ILE A 76 -2.90 20.96 7.50
C ILE A 76 -4.19 21.72 7.21
N GLU A 77 -4.24 22.99 7.60
CA GLU A 77 -5.46 23.79 7.47
C GLU A 77 -5.76 24.20 6.02
N HIS A 78 -4.72 24.43 5.20
CA HIS A 78 -4.89 25.11 3.92
C HIS A 78 -4.40 24.35 2.68
N CYS A 79 -3.55 23.33 2.85
CA CYS A 79 -2.84 22.72 1.73
C CYS A 79 -3.11 21.22 1.55
N MET A 80 -3.99 20.64 2.37
CA MET A 80 -4.38 19.24 2.17
C MET A 80 -5.30 19.11 0.97
N ILE A 81 -5.11 18.06 0.18
CA ILE A 81 -5.86 17.81 -1.05
C ILE A 81 -6.57 16.44 -0.97
N PRO A 82 -7.75 16.32 -1.62
CA PRO A 82 -8.43 15.03 -1.65
C PRO A 82 -7.65 14.00 -2.48
N ASP A 83 -7.65 12.76 -2.03
CA ASP A 83 -6.96 11.64 -2.69
C ASP A 83 -7.53 11.30 -4.08
N ASP A 84 -8.72 11.79 -4.43
CA ASP A 84 -9.35 11.58 -5.72
C ASP A 84 -8.77 12.46 -6.85
N ILE A 85 -7.84 13.36 -6.55
CA ILE A 85 -7.06 14.08 -7.57
C ILE A 85 -6.41 13.11 -8.57
N PHE A 86 -5.95 11.94 -8.12
CA PHE A 86 -5.32 10.94 -8.97
C PHE A 86 -6.27 10.22 -9.93
N LYS A 87 -7.54 10.58 -9.95
CA LYS A 87 -8.54 10.15 -10.94
C LYS A 87 -9.28 11.34 -11.59
N SER A 88 -8.75 12.55 -11.44
CA SER A 88 -9.34 13.80 -11.94
C SER A 88 -9.12 14.06 -13.45
N TYR A 89 -8.54 13.10 -14.17
CA TYR A 89 -8.39 13.22 -15.63
C TYR A 89 -9.75 13.14 -16.33
N PRO A 90 -9.91 13.84 -17.47
CA PRO A 90 -11.08 13.70 -18.32
C PRO A 90 -11.23 12.23 -18.79
N GLN A 91 -12.36 11.60 -18.52
CA GLN A 91 -12.56 10.17 -18.81
C GLN A 91 -12.41 9.84 -20.30
N GLY A 92 -12.77 10.75 -21.20
CA GLY A 92 -12.58 10.61 -22.64
C GLY A 92 -11.13 10.35 -23.05
N LEU A 93 -10.14 10.82 -22.28
CA LEU A 93 -8.73 10.57 -22.63
C LEU A 93 -8.38 9.07 -22.68
N LEU A 94 -8.95 8.28 -21.78
CA LEU A 94 -8.75 6.82 -21.80
C LEU A 94 -9.64 6.14 -22.82
N ASP A 95 -10.86 6.63 -23.04
CA ASP A 95 -11.78 6.08 -24.03
C ASP A 95 -11.23 6.28 -25.46
N ASP A 96 -10.68 7.47 -25.71
CA ASP A 96 -10.06 7.87 -26.99
C ASP A 96 -8.59 7.41 -27.12
N ARG A 97 -8.04 6.77 -26.09
CA ARG A 97 -6.62 6.37 -26.03
C ARG A 97 -5.64 7.53 -26.19
N ASP A 98 -6.05 8.74 -25.78
CA ASP A 98 -5.18 9.92 -25.78
C ASP A 98 -4.18 9.87 -24.62
N PHE A 99 -3.16 8.98 -24.75
CA PHE A 99 -2.11 8.87 -23.75
C PHE A 99 -1.20 10.10 -23.69
N GLN A 100 -1.17 10.91 -24.74
CA GLN A 100 -0.51 12.21 -24.69
C GLN A 100 -1.28 13.18 -23.79
N GLY A 101 -2.63 13.17 -23.87
CA GLY A 101 -3.50 13.90 -22.95
C GLY A 101 -3.34 13.42 -21.52
N MET A 102 -3.24 12.10 -21.30
CA MET A 102 -2.97 11.52 -19.99
C MET A 102 -1.61 11.99 -19.43
N ASN A 103 -0.55 12.04 -20.23
CA ASN A 103 0.76 12.54 -19.81
C ASN A 103 0.70 14.03 -19.44
N ARG A 104 -0.04 14.85 -20.19
CA ARG A 104 -0.27 16.27 -19.84
C ARG A 104 -1.04 16.40 -18.51
N TRP A 105 -1.99 15.51 -18.24
CA TRP A 105 -2.69 15.49 -16.96
C TRP A 105 -1.76 15.05 -15.81
N LEU A 106 -0.96 13.99 -15.99
CA LEU A 106 0.02 13.53 -14.99
C LEU A 106 0.97 14.67 -14.60
N ALA A 107 1.47 15.43 -15.56
CA ALA A 107 2.34 16.58 -15.31
C ALA A 107 1.66 17.76 -14.57
N LYS A 108 0.31 17.78 -14.48
CA LYS A 108 -0.42 18.74 -13.66
C LYS A 108 -0.55 18.32 -12.20
N VAL A 109 -0.64 17.01 -11.95
CA VAL A 109 -0.89 16.45 -10.61
C VAL A 109 0.36 15.86 -9.95
N GLY A 110 1.47 15.74 -10.68
CA GLY A 110 2.75 15.21 -10.20
C GLY A 110 3.95 15.99 -10.70
N ASP A 111 5.06 15.87 -9.97
CA ASP A 111 6.38 16.40 -10.32
C ASP A 111 7.09 15.42 -11.26
N ILE A 112 6.52 15.21 -12.42
CA ILE A 112 7.03 14.36 -13.49
C ILE A 112 6.99 15.11 -14.81
N GLY A 113 8.06 15.00 -15.58
CA GLY A 113 8.09 15.57 -16.92
C GLY A 113 7.08 14.88 -17.86
N PRO A 114 6.54 15.59 -18.86
CA PRO A 114 5.68 14.99 -19.86
C PRO A 114 6.48 14.00 -20.72
N SER A 115 6.05 12.74 -20.75
CA SER A 115 6.63 11.72 -21.60
C SER A 115 6.09 11.84 -23.04
N GLN A 116 6.98 12.02 -24.01
CA GLN A 116 6.62 11.99 -25.43
C GLN A 116 6.53 10.56 -25.97
N ALA A 117 7.41 9.68 -25.54
CA ALA A 117 7.42 8.28 -25.97
C ALA A 117 6.17 7.55 -25.49
N ALA A 118 5.82 7.73 -24.21
CA ALA A 118 4.61 7.14 -23.64
C ALA A 118 3.31 7.68 -24.27
N GLY A 119 3.32 8.91 -24.80
CA GLY A 119 2.19 9.46 -25.55
C GLY A 119 1.89 8.73 -26.87
N LYS A 120 2.80 7.89 -27.37
CA LYS A 120 2.63 7.06 -28.58
C LYS A 120 2.10 5.65 -28.27
N ALA A 121 1.73 5.38 -27.04
CA ALA A 121 1.18 4.09 -26.62
C ALA A 121 -0.13 3.78 -27.37
N ARG A 122 -0.35 2.53 -27.69
CA ARG A 122 -1.55 2.06 -28.38
C ARG A 122 -2.66 1.63 -27.41
N ASN A 123 -2.24 1.26 -26.20
CA ASN A 123 -3.14 0.82 -25.14
C ASN A 123 -2.54 1.16 -23.77
N MET A 124 -3.35 0.96 -22.72
CA MET A 124 -3.00 1.34 -21.36
C MET A 124 -1.81 0.55 -20.81
N ASP A 125 -1.71 -0.75 -21.10
CA ASP A 125 -0.60 -1.58 -20.63
C ASP A 125 0.72 -1.11 -21.23
N GLN A 126 0.73 -0.82 -22.54
CA GLN A 126 1.88 -0.25 -23.22
C GLN A 126 2.24 1.14 -22.71
N TRP A 127 1.25 1.96 -22.35
CA TRP A 127 1.47 3.29 -21.77
C TRP A 127 2.21 3.20 -20.44
N LEU A 128 1.78 2.30 -19.54
CA LEU A 128 2.46 2.08 -18.27
C LEU A 128 3.89 1.56 -18.47
N ASP A 129 4.10 0.65 -19.41
CA ASP A 129 5.41 0.09 -19.71
C ASP A 129 6.38 1.14 -20.28
N LEU A 130 5.90 2.03 -21.14
CA LEU A 130 6.73 3.11 -21.71
C LEU A 130 7.10 4.15 -20.64
N LEU A 131 6.14 4.54 -19.78
CA LEU A 131 6.43 5.43 -18.64
C LEU A 131 7.47 4.82 -17.71
N LYS A 132 7.35 3.53 -17.40
CA LYS A 132 8.32 2.82 -16.56
C LYS A 132 9.72 2.81 -17.16
N LYS A 133 9.87 2.68 -18.47
CA LYS A 133 11.17 2.77 -19.15
C LYS A 133 11.81 4.15 -19.04
N GLU A 134 11.01 5.18 -18.83
CA GLU A 134 11.46 6.56 -18.57
C GLU A 134 11.62 6.88 -17.08
N GLY A 135 11.56 5.87 -16.20
CA GLY A 135 11.69 6.04 -14.75
C GLY A 135 10.44 6.59 -14.06
N ILE A 136 9.28 6.57 -14.75
CA ILE A 136 8.00 6.99 -14.20
C ILE A 136 7.17 5.75 -13.89
N HIS A 137 7.02 5.45 -12.62
CA HIS A 137 6.25 4.28 -12.15
C HIS A 137 4.83 4.70 -11.80
N LEU A 138 3.85 4.26 -12.59
CA LEU A 138 2.44 4.45 -12.27
C LEU A 138 1.93 3.29 -11.41
N VAL A 139 1.40 3.63 -10.24
CA VAL A 139 0.60 2.68 -9.45
C VAL A 139 -0.87 3.03 -9.65
N PHE A 140 -1.66 2.04 -10.04
CA PHE A 140 -3.07 2.25 -10.25
C PHE A 140 -3.94 1.58 -9.19
N SER A 141 -5.11 2.13 -8.94
CA SER A 141 -6.18 1.44 -8.21
C SER A 141 -7.43 1.38 -9.09
N SER A 142 -8.15 0.26 -9.01
CA SER A 142 -9.44 0.14 -9.67
C SER A 142 -10.52 0.81 -8.81
N GLY A 143 -11.20 1.81 -9.34
CA GLY A 143 -12.46 2.28 -8.77
C GLY A 143 -13.61 1.32 -9.11
N THR A 144 -14.65 1.27 -8.29
CA THR A 144 -15.87 0.48 -8.57
C THR A 144 -16.65 1.00 -9.77
N SER A 145 -16.54 2.28 -10.09
CA SER A 145 -17.14 2.95 -11.24
C SER A 145 -16.35 2.77 -12.55
N GLY A 146 -15.19 2.09 -12.51
CA GLY A 146 -14.26 2.02 -13.65
C GLY A 146 -13.36 3.25 -13.80
N ASN A 147 -13.47 4.23 -12.90
CA ASN A 147 -12.56 5.36 -12.84
C ASN A 147 -11.32 4.94 -12.03
N MET A 148 -10.27 4.63 -12.75
CA MET A 148 -9.01 4.21 -12.15
C MET A 148 -8.26 5.43 -11.59
N SER A 149 -7.59 5.31 -10.46
CA SER A 149 -6.60 6.29 -10.06
C SER A 149 -5.22 5.89 -10.57
N PHE A 150 -4.40 6.88 -10.94
CA PHE A 150 -3.02 6.71 -11.36
C PHE A 150 -2.13 7.61 -10.53
N VAL A 151 -1.29 7.01 -9.70
CA VAL A 151 -0.36 7.74 -8.82
C VAL A 151 1.04 7.63 -9.40
N PRO A 152 1.61 8.74 -9.88
CA PRO A 152 2.93 8.73 -10.51
C PRO A 152 4.05 8.75 -9.46
N ARG A 153 5.10 7.99 -9.70
CA ARG A 153 6.29 7.97 -8.87
C ARG A 153 7.55 8.04 -9.73
N ASP A 154 8.47 8.91 -9.36
CA ASP A 154 9.85 8.81 -9.80
C ASP A 154 10.56 7.64 -9.13
N GLU A 155 11.78 7.37 -9.49
CA GLU A 155 12.56 6.26 -8.96
C GLU A 155 12.75 6.34 -7.43
N ASN A 156 12.89 7.55 -6.88
CA ASN A 156 13.09 7.75 -5.44
C ASN A 156 11.81 7.47 -4.64
N THR A 157 10.70 8.09 -5.04
CA THR A 157 9.39 7.86 -4.43
C THR A 157 8.94 6.39 -4.59
N TRP A 158 9.28 5.76 -5.74
CA TRP A 158 9.03 4.35 -5.97
C TRP A 158 9.78 3.44 -5.00
N ARG A 159 11.06 3.72 -4.76
CA ARG A 159 11.86 2.98 -3.77
C ARG A 159 11.28 3.13 -2.36
N HIS A 160 10.87 4.32 -1.97
CA HIS A 160 10.22 4.55 -0.68
C HIS A 160 8.90 3.79 -0.56
N PHE A 161 8.07 3.81 -1.60
CA PHE A 161 6.81 3.06 -1.63
C PHE A 161 7.02 1.57 -1.32
N LEU A 162 7.95 0.93 -2.00
CA LEU A 162 8.22 -0.49 -1.80
C LEU A 162 8.90 -0.78 -0.46
N LYS A 163 9.92 -0.02 -0.11
CA LYS A 163 10.77 -0.33 1.06
C LYS A 163 10.13 0.06 2.38
N ASN A 164 9.46 1.20 2.45
CA ASN A 164 8.77 1.60 3.67
C ASN A 164 7.61 0.65 4.00
N SER A 165 6.87 0.17 2.99
CA SER A 165 5.80 -0.81 3.20
C SER A 165 6.31 -2.14 3.78
N LEU A 166 7.55 -2.52 3.48
CA LEU A 166 8.13 -3.78 3.95
C LEU A 166 8.98 -3.64 5.21
N LEU A 167 9.45 -2.43 5.53
CA LEU A 167 10.34 -2.20 6.66
C LEU A 167 9.75 -2.70 7.99
N TYR A 168 8.43 -2.53 8.18
CA TYR A 168 7.75 -2.92 9.43
C TYR A 168 7.30 -4.37 9.46
N THR A 169 7.06 -4.98 8.32
CA THR A 169 6.55 -6.37 8.23
C THR A 169 7.46 -7.37 8.97
N PRO A 170 8.80 -7.35 8.78
CA PRO A 170 9.70 -8.22 9.54
C PRO A 170 9.66 -8.00 11.04
N MET A 171 9.55 -6.73 11.47
CA MET A 171 9.58 -6.38 12.90
C MET A 171 8.28 -6.79 13.59
N THR A 172 7.13 -6.58 12.94
CA THR A 172 5.85 -7.07 13.44
C THR A 172 5.84 -8.60 13.52
N ALA A 173 6.37 -9.29 12.51
CA ALA A 173 6.56 -10.73 12.53
C ALA A 173 7.48 -11.19 13.70
N ALA A 174 8.52 -10.41 14.03
CA ALA A 174 9.38 -10.68 15.17
C ALA A 174 8.64 -10.51 16.51
N ASP A 175 7.84 -9.47 16.63
CA ASP A 175 7.05 -9.20 17.83
C ASP A 175 6.00 -10.30 18.08
N GLN A 176 5.45 -10.85 17.03
CA GLN A 176 4.50 -11.96 17.06
C GLN A 176 5.17 -13.34 17.23
N GLY A 177 6.49 -13.40 17.30
CA GLY A 177 7.21 -14.67 17.46
C GLY A 177 7.40 -15.48 16.17
N VAL A 178 7.07 -14.91 15.01
CA VAL A 178 7.27 -15.56 13.69
C VAL A 178 8.76 -15.81 13.43
N ILE A 179 9.63 -14.93 13.93
CA ILE A 179 11.08 -15.08 13.80
C ILE A 179 11.77 -15.31 15.17
N PRO A 180 12.88 -16.06 15.21
CA PRO A 180 13.62 -16.30 16.44
C PRO A 180 14.15 -15.03 17.11
N SER A 181 14.20 -15.01 18.44
CA SER A 181 14.66 -13.86 19.23
C SER A 181 16.06 -13.39 18.88
N TRP A 182 16.99 -14.30 18.51
CA TRP A 182 18.33 -13.92 18.09
C TRP A 182 18.36 -13.12 16.78
N LYS A 183 17.46 -13.43 15.82
CA LYS A 183 17.31 -12.63 14.61
C LYS A 183 16.79 -11.23 14.94
N LYS A 184 15.89 -11.10 15.91
CA LYS A 184 15.40 -9.81 16.42
C LYS A 184 16.54 -9.00 17.07
N LEU A 185 17.39 -9.64 17.87
CA LEU A 185 18.54 -9.00 18.49
C LEU A 185 19.55 -8.53 17.43
N ALA A 186 19.87 -9.38 16.45
CA ALA A 186 20.74 -9.02 15.34
C ALA A 186 20.21 -7.80 14.56
N LEU A 187 18.90 -7.76 14.29
CA LEU A 187 18.22 -6.62 13.70
C LEU A 187 18.43 -5.34 14.51
N LYS A 188 18.19 -5.40 15.82
CA LYS A 188 18.33 -4.25 16.73
C LYS A 188 19.76 -3.69 16.71
N LEU A 189 20.76 -4.55 16.79
CA LEU A 189 22.18 -4.15 16.80
C LEU A 189 22.62 -3.53 15.47
N LEU A 190 22.20 -4.10 14.36
CA LEU A 190 22.53 -3.59 13.04
C LEU A 190 21.86 -2.23 12.75
N CYS A 191 20.62 -2.04 13.21
CA CYS A 191 19.89 -0.78 13.01
C CYS A 191 20.45 0.40 13.79
N GLN A 192 21.16 0.18 14.89
CA GLN A 192 21.66 1.24 15.76
C GLN A 192 22.80 2.07 15.14
N ASN A 193 23.57 1.50 14.21
CA ASN A 193 24.81 2.08 13.68
C ASN A 193 24.80 2.33 12.16
N MET A 194 23.64 2.38 11.52
CA MET A 194 23.59 2.47 10.06
C MET A 194 23.29 3.85 9.53
N GLU A 195 23.95 4.17 8.41
CA GLU A 195 23.65 5.35 7.62
C GLU A 195 22.26 5.24 6.95
N PRO A 196 21.52 6.37 6.78
CA PRO A 196 20.16 6.37 6.24
C PRO A 196 20.00 5.73 4.87
N ASP A 197 20.96 5.97 3.97
CA ASP A 197 20.93 5.38 2.62
C ASP A 197 21.15 3.86 2.65
N ALA A 198 21.86 3.37 3.66
CA ALA A 198 22.02 1.94 3.91
C ALA A 198 20.72 1.30 4.45
N LEU A 199 19.80 2.06 5.05
CA LEU A 199 18.53 1.53 5.59
C LEU A 199 17.60 0.97 4.51
N LEU A 200 17.55 1.57 3.33
CA LEU A 200 16.77 1.01 2.22
C LEU A 200 17.38 -0.30 1.70
N SER A 201 18.72 -0.37 1.62
CA SER A 201 19.40 -1.63 1.28
C SER A 201 19.30 -2.68 2.40
N LEU A 202 19.10 -2.19 3.63
CA LEU A 202 18.87 -3.02 4.79
C LEU A 202 17.55 -3.78 4.69
N THR A 203 16.50 -3.14 4.20
CA THR A 203 15.21 -3.82 3.99
C THR A 203 15.39 -5.07 3.14
N ASP A 204 16.23 -5.01 2.10
CA ASP A 204 16.54 -6.18 1.27
C ASP A 204 17.33 -7.26 2.01
N ARG A 205 18.36 -6.86 2.75
CA ARG A 205 19.19 -7.81 3.51
C ARG A 205 18.39 -8.49 4.62
N TYR A 206 17.52 -7.73 5.30
CA TYR A 206 16.68 -8.27 6.37
C TYR A 206 15.52 -9.07 5.85
N GLY A 207 14.85 -8.60 4.83
CA GLY A 207 13.81 -9.36 4.18
C GLY A 207 14.33 -10.77 3.85
N ARG A 208 15.50 -10.86 3.20
CA ARG A 208 16.15 -12.15 2.90
C ARG A 208 16.55 -12.93 4.16
N LEU A 209 17.13 -12.29 5.18
CA LEU A 209 17.52 -12.99 6.41
C LEU A 209 16.32 -13.60 7.14
N ILE A 210 15.17 -12.93 7.10
CA ILE A 210 13.98 -13.32 7.81
C ILE A 210 13.17 -14.32 7.01
N PHE A 211 12.91 -14.02 5.74
CA PHE A 211 11.95 -14.77 4.92
C PHE A 211 12.58 -15.86 4.04
N ARG A 212 13.90 -15.99 3.97
CA ARG A 212 14.57 -17.04 3.19
C ARG A 212 14.21 -18.47 3.60
N ASP A 213 13.69 -18.65 4.83
CA ASP A 213 13.29 -19.94 5.35
C ASP A 213 11.79 -20.22 5.12
N PHE A 214 11.07 -19.26 4.52
CA PHE A 214 9.65 -19.36 4.26
C PHE A 214 9.36 -19.68 2.80
N ASP A 215 8.35 -20.50 2.56
CA ASP A 215 7.68 -20.59 1.27
C ASP A 215 6.56 -19.52 1.25
N GLY A 216 6.56 -18.63 0.24
CA GLY A 216 5.59 -17.53 0.09
C GLY A 216 4.42 -17.95 -0.80
N TYR A 217 3.21 -17.70 -0.35
CA TYR A 217 1.96 -17.96 -1.06
C TYR A 217 1.19 -16.66 -1.23
N PHE A 218 1.17 -16.16 -2.44
CA PHE A 218 0.60 -14.87 -2.78
C PHE A 218 -0.76 -15.08 -3.44
N CYS A 219 -1.84 -14.82 -2.69
CA CYS A 219 -3.22 -14.89 -3.18
C CYS A 219 -3.51 -13.65 -4.03
N ASN A 220 -2.78 -13.49 -5.12
CA ASN A 220 -2.89 -12.39 -6.08
C ASN A 220 -2.19 -12.75 -7.40
N PHE A 221 -2.00 -11.77 -8.28
CA PHE A 221 -1.30 -11.91 -9.56
C PHE A 221 0.22 -11.81 -9.39
N SER A 222 0.97 -12.55 -10.23
CA SER A 222 2.44 -12.55 -10.21
C SER A 222 3.06 -11.25 -10.72
N GLY A 223 2.30 -10.41 -11.42
CA GLY A 223 2.71 -9.12 -11.96
C GLY A 223 1.59 -8.09 -11.91
N GLY A 224 1.88 -6.88 -12.35
CA GLY A 224 0.94 -5.75 -12.40
C GLY A 224 1.37 -4.59 -11.53
N ALA A 225 0.67 -3.47 -11.64
CA ALA A 225 1.03 -2.20 -11.02
C ALA A 225 -0.01 -1.70 -9.99
N GLN A 226 -0.72 -2.62 -9.33
CA GLN A 226 -1.55 -2.27 -8.17
C GLN A 226 -0.75 -2.36 -6.87
N GLY A 227 -1.04 -1.48 -5.90
CA GLY A 227 -0.27 -1.36 -4.67
C GLY A 227 -0.08 -2.68 -3.91
N ILE A 228 -1.16 -3.42 -3.64
CA ILE A 228 -1.08 -4.69 -2.92
C ILE A 228 -0.27 -5.75 -3.68
N GLN A 229 -0.33 -5.76 -5.01
CA GLN A 229 0.44 -6.70 -5.83
C GLN A 229 1.93 -6.37 -5.80
N LEU A 230 2.26 -5.08 -5.88
CA LEU A 230 3.64 -4.62 -5.82
C LEU A 230 4.31 -4.96 -4.48
N VAL A 231 3.60 -4.77 -3.37
CA VAL A 231 4.07 -5.19 -2.04
C VAL A 231 4.24 -6.70 -1.98
N GLY A 232 3.30 -7.47 -2.53
CA GLY A 232 3.40 -8.94 -2.61
C GLY A 232 4.57 -9.40 -3.48
N GLN A 233 4.77 -8.80 -4.64
CA GLN A 233 5.91 -9.10 -5.52
C GLN A 233 7.25 -8.77 -4.85
N GLU A 234 7.34 -7.68 -4.12
CA GLU A 234 8.55 -7.31 -3.41
C GLU A 234 8.84 -8.30 -2.27
N LEU A 235 7.81 -8.68 -1.48
CA LEU A 235 7.94 -9.68 -0.41
C LEU A 235 8.34 -11.05 -0.98
N ALA A 236 7.84 -11.41 -2.15
CA ALA A 236 8.16 -12.67 -2.82
C ALA A 236 9.66 -12.86 -3.10
N LYS A 237 10.39 -11.76 -3.37
CA LYS A 237 11.84 -11.79 -3.61
C LYS A 237 12.65 -12.24 -2.39
N TYR A 238 12.08 -12.17 -1.21
CA TYR A 238 12.73 -12.55 0.04
C TYR A 238 12.43 -13.99 0.46
N CYS A 239 11.36 -14.58 -0.07
CA CYS A 239 10.96 -15.95 0.22
C CYS A 239 11.87 -16.97 -0.47
N ARG A 240 11.96 -18.16 0.11
CA ARG A 240 12.68 -19.30 -0.48
C ARG A 240 12.10 -19.73 -1.82
N ASN A 241 10.79 -19.88 -1.84
CA ASN A 241 9.98 -20.12 -3.02
C ASN A 241 8.79 -19.15 -2.99
N ALA A 242 8.32 -18.74 -4.14
CA ALA A 242 7.15 -17.88 -4.27
C ALA A 242 6.13 -18.53 -5.21
N PHE A 243 4.89 -18.61 -4.74
CA PHE A 243 3.76 -19.18 -5.46
C PHE A 243 2.67 -18.13 -5.56
N PHE A 244 2.30 -17.74 -6.76
CA PHE A 244 1.20 -16.81 -7.00
C PHE A 244 -0.05 -17.59 -7.39
N LEU A 245 -1.22 -17.12 -6.92
CA LEU A 245 -2.50 -17.72 -7.28
C LEU A 245 -2.72 -17.64 -8.78
N TYR A 246 -2.48 -16.45 -9.35
CA TYR A 246 -2.55 -16.22 -10.79
C TYR A 246 -1.15 -15.95 -11.33
N ASP A 247 -0.64 -16.87 -12.14
CA ASP A 247 0.70 -16.76 -12.76
C ASP A 247 0.63 -15.93 -14.05
N ALA A 248 0.14 -14.72 -13.90
CA ALA A 248 -0.02 -13.73 -14.96
C ALA A 248 0.02 -12.32 -14.36
N PRO A 249 0.40 -11.28 -15.13
CA PRO A 249 0.27 -9.90 -14.68
C PRO A 249 -1.20 -9.44 -14.68
N LEU A 250 -1.56 -8.60 -13.73
CA LEU A 250 -2.83 -7.89 -13.75
C LEU A 250 -2.75 -6.73 -14.74
N SER A 251 -3.47 -6.85 -15.85
CA SER A 251 -3.57 -5.81 -16.86
C SER A 251 -4.58 -4.72 -16.41
N PRO A 252 -4.17 -3.43 -16.33
CA PRO A 252 -5.10 -2.33 -16.11
C PRO A 252 -6.15 -2.20 -17.24
N MET A 253 -5.78 -2.59 -18.47
CA MET A 253 -6.71 -2.61 -19.59
C MET A 253 -7.82 -3.67 -19.39
N ALA A 254 -7.45 -4.89 -18.96
CA ALA A 254 -8.44 -5.92 -18.63
C ALA A 254 -9.36 -5.46 -17.50
N VAL A 255 -8.78 -4.87 -16.44
CA VAL A 255 -9.53 -4.31 -15.31
C VAL A 255 -10.58 -3.31 -15.75
N ARG A 256 -10.20 -2.35 -16.60
CA ARG A 256 -11.11 -1.33 -17.10
C ARG A 256 -12.14 -1.93 -18.04
N GLY A 257 -11.72 -2.80 -18.96
CA GLY A 257 -12.58 -3.42 -19.96
C GLY A 257 -13.69 -4.29 -19.36
N ILE A 258 -13.44 -5.00 -18.25
CA ILE A 258 -14.46 -5.75 -17.53
C ILE A 258 -15.55 -4.82 -16.96
N ILE A 259 -15.19 -3.60 -16.57
CA ILE A 259 -16.13 -2.64 -15.98
C ILE A 259 -16.90 -1.89 -17.06
N ARG A 260 -16.23 -1.47 -18.16
CA ARG A 260 -16.77 -0.56 -19.17
C ARG A 260 -17.06 -1.20 -20.52
N GLY A 261 -16.61 -2.44 -20.74
CA GLY A 261 -16.62 -3.10 -22.04
C GLY A 261 -15.35 -2.83 -22.84
N ALA A 262 -15.07 -3.69 -23.80
CA ALA A 262 -13.98 -3.50 -24.75
C ALA A 262 -14.38 -2.46 -25.82
N THR A 263 -13.44 -1.60 -26.20
CA THR A 263 -13.62 -0.62 -27.28
C THR A 263 -12.90 -1.05 -28.56
N ALA A 264 -12.11 -2.14 -28.50
CA ALA A 264 -11.39 -2.70 -29.65
C ALA A 264 -11.14 -4.20 -29.50
N PRO A 265 -10.92 -4.93 -30.63
CA PRO A 265 -10.64 -6.37 -30.60
C PRO A 265 -9.41 -6.75 -29.74
N GLU A 266 -8.39 -5.92 -29.72
CA GLU A 266 -7.18 -6.15 -28.91
C GLU A 266 -7.48 -6.06 -27.39
N GLU A 267 -8.37 -5.16 -26.99
CA GLU A 267 -8.83 -5.07 -25.60
C GLU A 267 -9.68 -6.29 -25.23
N GLN A 268 -10.55 -6.73 -26.13
CA GLN A 268 -11.35 -7.95 -25.92
C GLN A 268 -10.43 -9.16 -25.72
N ALA A 269 -9.36 -9.32 -26.51
CA ALA A 269 -8.41 -10.41 -26.37
C ALA A 269 -7.71 -10.40 -24.98
N VAL A 270 -7.39 -9.22 -24.44
CA VAL A 270 -6.78 -9.11 -23.11
C VAL A 270 -7.80 -9.42 -22.00
N ILE A 271 -9.06 -8.98 -22.19
CA ILE A 271 -10.16 -9.34 -21.28
C ILE A 271 -10.39 -10.85 -21.28
N ASP A 272 -10.43 -11.47 -22.46
CA ASP A 272 -10.65 -12.91 -22.60
C ASP A 272 -9.52 -13.71 -21.93
N ALA A 273 -8.26 -13.30 -22.11
CA ALA A 273 -7.12 -13.91 -21.45
C ALA A 273 -7.19 -13.76 -19.92
N PHE A 274 -7.62 -12.60 -19.43
CA PHE A 274 -7.84 -12.36 -18.02
C PHE A 274 -8.98 -13.23 -17.47
N LEU A 275 -10.11 -13.29 -18.14
CA LEU A 275 -11.26 -14.13 -17.74
C LEU A 275 -10.90 -15.61 -17.79
N LYS A 276 -10.13 -16.04 -18.79
CA LYS A 276 -9.59 -17.42 -18.81
C LYS A 276 -8.83 -17.72 -17.53
N THR A 277 -7.88 -16.86 -17.17
CA THR A 277 -7.05 -17.06 -15.98
C THR A 277 -7.84 -17.02 -14.68
N THR A 278 -8.78 -16.08 -14.54
CA THR A 278 -9.45 -15.79 -13.25
C THR A 278 -10.77 -16.53 -13.05
N VAL A 279 -11.44 -16.94 -14.14
CA VAL A 279 -12.74 -17.62 -14.11
C VAL A 279 -12.60 -19.06 -14.58
N HIS A 280 -12.18 -19.26 -15.83
CA HIS A 280 -12.15 -20.61 -16.42
C HIS A 280 -11.11 -21.50 -15.73
N ASP A 281 -9.91 -20.99 -15.52
CA ASP A 281 -8.83 -21.73 -14.87
C ASP A 281 -8.82 -21.56 -13.32
N LYS A 282 -9.80 -20.88 -12.76
CA LYS A 282 -9.88 -20.56 -11.31
C LYS A 282 -9.62 -21.80 -10.47
N LYS A 283 -10.40 -22.87 -10.68
CA LYS A 283 -10.27 -24.10 -9.94
C LYS A 283 -8.90 -24.76 -10.05
N ALA A 284 -8.31 -24.73 -11.23
CA ALA A 284 -6.95 -25.25 -11.46
C ALA A 284 -5.90 -24.44 -10.72
N ASN A 285 -6.02 -23.11 -10.72
CA ASN A 285 -5.12 -22.22 -10.00
C ASN A 285 -5.17 -22.45 -8.48
N TYR A 286 -6.36 -22.57 -7.89
CA TYR A 286 -6.51 -22.90 -6.48
C TYR A 286 -5.93 -24.29 -6.16
N HIS A 287 -6.17 -25.29 -7.00
CA HIS A 287 -5.58 -26.62 -6.84
C HIS A 287 -4.06 -26.59 -6.86
N ARG A 288 -3.46 -25.85 -7.81
CA ARG A 288 -2.01 -25.68 -7.93
C ARG A 288 -1.42 -25.07 -6.66
N MET A 289 -2.01 -23.98 -6.17
CA MET A 289 -1.56 -23.29 -4.94
C MET A 289 -1.73 -24.18 -3.70
N LEU A 290 -2.88 -24.81 -3.50
CA LEU A 290 -3.13 -25.68 -2.36
C LEU A 290 -2.26 -26.91 -2.35
N ASN A 291 -1.98 -27.53 -3.51
CA ASN A 291 -1.05 -28.66 -3.61
C ASN A 291 0.39 -28.23 -3.22
N ALA A 292 0.82 -27.02 -3.61
CA ALA A 292 2.11 -26.50 -3.18
C ALA A 292 2.16 -26.23 -1.67
N LEU A 293 1.08 -25.68 -1.11
CA LEU A 293 0.94 -25.41 0.33
C LEU A 293 0.95 -26.71 1.15
N GLU A 294 0.23 -27.75 0.69
CA GLU A 294 0.22 -29.06 1.30
C GLU A 294 1.62 -29.72 1.30
N LYS A 295 2.36 -29.60 0.17
CA LYS A 295 3.75 -30.09 0.08
C LYS A 295 4.65 -29.38 1.08
N SER A 296 4.51 -28.06 1.27
CA SER A 296 5.28 -27.31 2.26
C SER A 296 4.92 -27.70 3.68
N SER A 297 3.64 -27.92 3.96
CA SER A 297 3.15 -28.43 5.25
C SER A 297 3.77 -29.80 5.58
N LYS A 298 3.68 -30.77 4.66
CA LYS A 298 4.27 -32.12 4.81
C LYS A 298 5.80 -32.10 5.00
N ARG A 299 6.49 -31.12 4.42
CA ARG A 299 7.93 -30.93 4.57
C ARG A 299 8.33 -30.15 5.84
N GLY A 300 7.37 -29.76 6.68
CA GLY A 300 7.58 -28.98 7.88
C GLY A 300 8.22 -27.60 7.60
N ARG A 301 7.88 -26.97 6.48
CA ARG A 301 8.36 -25.64 6.12
C ARG A 301 7.44 -24.58 6.68
N LYS A 302 8.00 -23.42 7.02
CA LYS A 302 7.22 -22.24 7.34
C LYS A 302 6.61 -21.65 6.07
N ALA A 303 5.38 -21.15 6.17
CA ALA A 303 4.69 -20.47 5.09
C ALA A 303 4.40 -19.02 5.47
N ILE A 304 4.52 -18.12 4.50
CA ILE A 304 3.89 -16.81 4.51
C ILE A 304 2.78 -16.82 3.48
N ILE A 305 1.58 -16.43 3.89
CA ILE A 305 0.43 -16.28 3.00
C ILE A 305 0.08 -14.79 2.97
N PHE A 306 0.00 -14.23 1.77
CA PHE A 306 -0.27 -12.81 1.55
C PHE A 306 -1.39 -12.62 0.53
N GLY A 307 -2.38 -11.78 0.84
CA GLY A 307 -3.47 -11.54 -0.10
C GLY A 307 -4.52 -10.56 0.39
N THR A 308 -5.66 -10.55 -0.30
CA THR A 308 -6.84 -9.78 0.11
C THR A 308 -7.79 -10.66 0.94
N PRO A 309 -8.63 -10.08 1.81
CA PRO A 309 -9.53 -10.85 2.67
C PRO A 309 -10.41 -11.86 1.90
N TYR A 310 -10.99 -11.43 0.77
CA TYR A 310 -11.88 -12.27 -0.03
C TYR A 310 -11.16 -13.48 -0.67
N LEU A 311 -9.91 -13.30 -1.17
CA LEU A 311 -9.13 -14.43 -1.72
C LEU A 311 -8.68 -15.39 -0.63
N LEU A 312 -8.40 -14.90 0.58
CA LEU A 312 -8.11 -15.75 1.73
C LEU A 312 -9.35 -16.54 2.16
N LEU A 313 -10.53 -15.90 2.15
CA LEU A 313 -11.80 -16.60 2.39
C LEU A 313 -11.99 -17.74 1.40
N GLU A 314 -11.81 -17.48 0.10
CA GLU A 314 -11.92 -18.51 -0.94
C GLU A 314 -10.89 -19.64 -0.75
N ILE A 315 -9.64 -19.33 -0.39
CA ILE A 315 -8.63 -20.36 -0.06
C ILE A 315 -9.09 -21.24 1.10
N CYS A 316 -9.62 -20.65 2.17
CA CYS A 316 -10.12 -21.40 3.32
C CYS A 316 -11.33 -22.27 2.95
N GLN A 317 -12.24 -21.76 2.13
CA GLN A 317 -13.38 -22.52 1.61
C GLN A 317 -12.93 -23.71 0.76
N GLU A 318 -11.95 -23.52 -0.14
CA GLU A 318 -11.37 -24.59 -0.94
C GLU A 318 -10.65 -25.64 -0.08
N VAL A 319 -9.93 -25.24 0.98
CA VAL A 319 -9.33 -26.17 1.95
C VAL A 319 -10.40 -27.04 2.59
N LYS A 320 -11.51 -26.43 3.05
CA LYS A 320 -12.64 -27.16 3.68
C LYS A 320 -13.34 -28.08 2.66
N ALA A 321 -13.64 -27.59 1.46
CA ALA A 321 -14.32 -28.35 0.40
C ALA A 321 -13.51 -29.58 -0.03
N ARG A 322 -12.20 -29.47 -0.07
CA ARG A 322 -11.27 -30.57 -0.41
C ARG A 322 -10.92 -31.44 0.80
N LYS A 323 -11.43 -31.14 1.98
CA LYS A 323 -11.12 -31.84 3.24
C LYS A 323 -9.61 -31.98 3.49
N LEU A 324 -8.84 -30.94 3.14
CA LEU A 324 -7.39 -30.90 3.36
C LEU A 324 -7.10 -30.70 4.85
N ASN A 325 -6.26 -31.55 5.40
CA ASN A 325 -5.76 -31.38 6.77
C ASN A 325 -4.44 -30.65 6.74
N LEU A 326 -4.52 -29.32 6.54
CA LEU A 326 -3.34 -28.47 6.57
C LEU A 326 -2.97 -28.14 8.01
N ARG A 327 -1.70 -28.37 8.35
CA ARG A 327 -1.10 -27.95 9.62
C ARG A 327 0.24 -27.34 9.31
N LEU A 328 0.22 -26.03 9.06
CA LEU A 328 1.43 -25.29 8.73
C LEU A 328 2.36 -25.26 9.94
N LYS A 329 3.66 -25.25 9.67
CA LYS A 329 4.68 -25.23 10.71
C LYS A 329 4.50 -24.00 11.61
N LYS A 330 4.63 -24.18 12.93
CA LYS A 330 4.58 -23.11 13.91
C LYS A 330 5.49 -21.94 13.50
N GLY A 331 4.97 -20.72 13.57
CA GLY A 331 5.61 -19.50 13.08
C GLY A 331 5.41 -19.26 11.58
N SER A 332 4.49 -19.99 10.91
CA SER A 332 3.90 -19.54 9.65
C SER A 332 2.98 -18.36 9.91
N ALA A 333 2.80 -17.47 8.94
CA ALA A 333 2.04 -16.25 9.13
C ALA A 333 1.15 -15.91 7.92
N VAL A 334 0.07 -15.18 8.19
CA VAL A 334 -0.80 -14.58 7.18
C VAL A 334 -0.74 -13.06 7.30
N PHE A 335 -0.52 -12.39 6.18
CA PHE A 335 -0.66 -10.95 6.05
C PHE A 335 -1.70 -10.65 4.98
N PHE A 336 -2.65 -9.79 5.29
CA PHE A 336 -3.67 -9.41 4.33
C PHE A 336 -3.99 -7.91 4.41
N GLY A 337 -4.63 -7.39 3.39
CA GLY A 337 -5.03 -6.00 3.32
C GLY A 337 -5.81 -5.70 2.06
N GLY A 338 -6.11 -4.41 1.85
CA GLY A 338 -6.83 -3.96 0.66
C GLY A 338 -8.35 -4.07 0.75
N GLY A 339 -8.89 -4.52 1.88
CA GLY A 339 -10.32 -4.54 2.21
C GLY A 339 -11.17 -5.51 1.36
N TRP A 340 -12.43 -5.63 1.71
CA TRP A 340 -13.43 -6.52 1.06
C TRP A 340 -13.95 -5.96 -0.27
N LYS A 341 -14.06 -4.66 -0.37
CA LYS A 341 -14.47 -3.87 -1.54
C LYS A 341 -15.82 -4.29 -2.10
N SER A 342 -15.92 -4.64 -3.38
CA SER A 342 -17.17 -5.06 -4.01
C SER A 342 -17.62 -6.49 -3.65
N PHE A 343 -16.87 -7.19 -2.80
CA PHE A 343 -17.33 -8.42 -2.15
C PHE A 343 -18.16 -8.15 -0.89
N ASP A 344 -18.65 -6.93 -0.66
CA ASP A 344 -19.41 -6.58 0.53
C ASP A 344 -20.64 -7.48 0.77
N GLY A 345 -21.24 -8.04 -0.28
CA GLY A 345 -22.32 -9.01 -0.16
C GLY A 345 -21.92 -10.36 0.46
N ASN A 346 -20.64 -10.74 0.38
CA ASN A 346 -20.06 -11.96 0.96
C ASN A 346 -19.09 -11.66 2.12
N ARG A 347 -19.09 -10.41 2.58
CA ARG A 347 -18.24 -10.00 3.70
C ARG A 347 -18.65 -10.73 4.96
N ILE A 348 -17.68 -11.38 5.58
CA ILE A 348 -17.82 -11.94 6.93
C ILE A 348 -17.13 -11.01 7.94
N PRO A 349 -17.52 -11.06 9.22
CA PRO A 349 -16.81 -10.37 10.29
C PRO A 349 -15.32 -10.74 10.26
N GLU A 350 -14.48 -9.79 10.59
CA GLU A 350 -13.04 -10.00 10.55
C GLU A 350 -12.57 -11.08 11.53
N GLU A 351 -13.19 -11.17 12.70
CA GLU A 351 -12.92 -12.23 13.68
C GLU A 351 -13.22 -13.60 13.10
N GLU A 352 -14.34 -13.74 12.40
CA GLU A 352 -14.73 -14.97 11.72
C GLU A 352 -13.72 -15.35 10.63
N LEU A 353 -13.21 -14.37 9.86
CA LEU A 353 -12.16 -14.63 8.87
C LEU A 353 -10.87 -15.13 9.54
N VAL A 354 -10.47 -14.51 10.64
CA VAL A 354 -9.26 -14.90 11.37
C VAL A 354 -9.40 -16.30 11.97
N GLU A 355 -10.56 -16.63 12.54
CA GLU A 355 -10.87 -17.98 13.04
C GLU A 355 -10.85 -19.00 11.91
N LEU A 356 -11.48 -18.67 10.79
CA LEU A 356 -11.51 -19.53 9.60
C LEU A 356 -10.11 -19.81 9.05
N ILE A 357 -9.24 -18.79 9.00
CA ILE A 357 -7.83 -18.95 8.62
C ILE A 357 -7.11 -19.87 9.61
N GLY A 358 -7.30 -19.64 10.90
CA GLY A 358 -6.71 -20.46 11.97
C GLY A 358 -7.09 -21.94 11.84
N GLU A 359 -8.39 -22.22 11.70
CA GLU A 359 -8.93 -23.57 11.53
C GLU A 359 -8.43 -24.25 10.26
N SER A 360 -8.49 -23.54 9.13
CA SER A 360 -8.19 -24.10 7.81
C SER A 360 -6.71 -24.35 7.59
N LEU A 361 -5.83 -23.50 8.14
CA LEU A 361 -4.39 -23.51 7.87
C LEU A 361 -3.55 -23.91 9.08
N GLY A 362 -4.14 -24.01 10.26
CA GLY A 362 -3.43 -24.31 11.51
C GLY A 362 -2.52 -23.17 11.96
N ILE A 363 -2.90 -21.91 11.72
CA ILE A 363 -2.13 -20.71 12.09
C ILE A 363 -2.77 -20.06 13.31
N GLU A 364 -1.97 -19.79 14.34
CA GLU A 364 -2.42 -19.12 15.56
C GLU A 364 -2.81 -17.65 15.25
N ARG A 365 -3.85 -17.12 15.94
CA ARG A 365 -4.40 -15.77 15.72
C ARG A 365 -3.34 -14.65 15.71
N ASN A 366 -2.35 -14.73 16.60
CA ASN A 366 -1.27 -13.74 16.72
C ASN A 366 -0.28 -13.76 15.54
N PHE A 367 -0.36 -14.75 14.64
CA PHE A 367 0.40 -14.80 13.38
C PHE A 367 -0.42 -14.36 12.16
N ILE A 368 -1.60 -13.79 12.39
CA ILE A 368 -2.48 -13.25 11.37
C ILE A 368 -2.53 -11.75 11.57
N ALA A 369 -2.09 -10.97 10.58
CA ALA A 369 -2.04 -9.53 10.66
C ALA A 369 -2.68 -8.88 9.44
N GLU A 370 -3.46 -7.84 9.66
CA GLU A 370 -4.00 -6.98 8.63
C GLU A 370 -3.14 -5.73 8.46
N GLY A 371 -2.99 -5.29 7.21
CA GLY A 371 -2.32 -4.06 6.87
C GLY A 371 -3.27 -3.04 6.24
N TYR A 372 -3.24 -1.81 6.72
CA TYR A 372 -3.87 -0.67 6.10
C TYR A 372 -2.84 0.15 5.32
N SER A 373 -3.11 0.36 4.06
CA SER A 373 -2.33 1.21 3.16
C SER A 373 -3.20 1.73 2.03
N MET A 374 -2.76 2.78 1.40
CA MET A 374 -3.34 3.35 0.19
C MET A 374 -2.31 3.37 -0.92
N THR A 375 -2.80 3.42 -2.17
CA THR A 375 -1.92 3.62 -3.34
C THR A 375 -1.14 4.93 -3.25
N GLU A 376 -1.67 5.91 -2.54
CA GLU A 376 -1.21 7.29 -2.46
C GLU A 376 -0.18 7.55 -1.34
N ILE A 377 0.18 6.58 -0.49
CA ILE A 377 1.13 6.76 0.62
C ILE A 377 2.35 5.84 0.51
N GLN A 378 3.47 6.26 1.13
CA GLN A 378 4.74 5.51 1.14
C GLN A 378 4.89 4.73 2.45
N GLY A 379 3.99 3.81 2.73
CA GLY A 379 4.06 3.02 3.95
C GLY A 379 2.84 2.15 4.19
N LEU A 380 2.89 1.44 5.30
CA LEU A 380 1.89 0.46 5.71
C LEU A 380 1.67 0.58 7.22
N MET A 381 0.43 0.65 7.65
CA MET A 381 0.05 0.55 9.06
C MET A 381 -0.34 -0.89 9.34
N LEU A 382 0.46 -1.59 10.14
CA LEU A 382 0.18 -2.98 10.49
C LEU A 382 -0.62 -3.06 11.78
N ARG A 383 -1.58 -3.96 11.78
CA ARG A 383 -2.40 -4.29 12.93
C ARG A 383 -1.63 -5.18 13.91
N CYS A 384 -1.63 -4.83 15.17
CA CYS A 384 -1.02 -5.61 16.22
C CYS A 384 -2.02 -6.66 16.78
N PRO A 385 -1.58 -7.61 17.66
CA PRO A 385 -2.47 -8.58 18.29
C PRO A 385 -3.62 -7.97 19.11
N GLU A 386 -3.45 -6.71 19.57
CA GLU A 386 -4.48 -5.93 20.27
C GLU A 386 -5.43 -5.20 19.31
N TRP A 387 -5.44 -5.58 18.03
CA TRP A 387 -6.35 -5.10 17.00
C TRP A 387 -6.26 -3.59 16.71
N ARG A 388 -5.07 -2.98 16.89
CA ARG A 388 -4.78 -1.58 16.58
C ARG A 388 -3.82 -1.46 15.42
N TYR A 389 -4.13 -0.62 14.44
CA TYR A 389 -3.20 -0.25 13.37
C TYR A 389 -2.26 0.83 13.88
N HIS A 390 -1.01 0.46 14.08
CA HIS A 390 0.00 1.42 14.53
C HIS A 390 0.44 2.32 13.39
N ILE A 391 0.38 3.63 13.64
CA ILE A 391 0.81 4.64 12.69
C ILE A 391 2.33 4.76 12.73
N PRO A 392 3.03 4.47 11.61
CA PRO A 392 4.47 4.65 11.54
C PRO A 392 4.90 6.10 11.82
N PRO A 393 6.01 6.34 12.52
CA PRO A 393 6.39 7.66 13.01
C PRO A 393 6.74 8.68 11.91
N HIS A 394 6.87 8.27 10.66
CA HIS A 394 7.05 9.20 9.54
C HIS A 394 5.74 9.84 9.07
N PHE A 395 4.59 9.23 9.31
CA PHE A 395 3.32 9.86 8.97
C PHE A 395 2.89 10.87 10.04
N GLU A 396 2.47 12.05 9.61
CA GLU A 396 1.56 12.87 10.41
C GLU A 396 0.13 12.52 10.03
N THR A 397 -0.70 12.22 11.02
CA THR A 397 -2.11 11.91 10.80
C THR A 397 -2.99 12.93 11.47
N VAL A 398 -3.92 13.45 10.72
CA VAL A 398 -4.91 14.44 11.17
C VAL A 398 -6.29 13.80 11.06
N ILE A 399 -7.12 14.01 12.05
CA ILE A 399 -8.53 13.64 11.97
C ILE A 399 -9.34 14.90 11.73
N LEU A 400 -10.17 14.86 10.71
CA LEU A 400 -10.92 16.01 10.22
C LEU A 400 -12.43 15.84 10.50
N ASP A 401 -13.08 16.94 10.87
CA ASP A 401 -14.53 17.00 10.96
C ASP A 401 -15.20 16.99 9.56
N PRO A 402 -16.55 17.01 9.46
CA PRO A 402 -17.24 17.05 8.18
C PRO A 402 -16.91 18.29 7.31
N GLU A 403 -16.52 19.40 7.95
CA GLU A 403 -16.09 20.64 7.32
C GLU A 403 -14.61 20.67 6.99
N LEU A 404 -13.92 19.52 7.16
CA LEU A 404 -12.48 19.32 6.92
C LEU A 404 -11.57 20.14 7.85
N ARG A 405 -12.03 20.51 9.05
CA ARG A 405 -11.21 21.16 10.06
C ARG A 405 -10.57 20.13 11.00
N PRO A 406 -9.32 20.36 11.44
CA PRO A 406 -8.63 19.44 12.34
C PRO A 406 -9.34 19.27 13.68
N LEU A 407 -9.58 18.03 14.09
CA LEU A 407 -10.07 17.66 15.40
C LEU A 407 -8.91 17.42 16.36
N GLY A 408 -8.97 18.07 17.53
CA GLY A 408 -8.05 17.85 18.64
C GLY A 408 -8.49 16.70 19.53
N GLY A 409 -7.58 16.21 20.37
CA GLY A 409 -7.86 15.20 21.40
C GLY A 409 -7.10 13.89 21.23
N ASP A 410 -7.23 13.03 22.24
CA ASP A 410 -6.51 11.77 22.32
C ASP A 410 -7.32 10.57 21.81
N ASP A 411 -8.63 10.71 21.72
CA ASP A 411 -9.59 9.77 21.15
C ASP A 411 -10.54 10.54 20.24
N VAL A 412 -10.35 10.44 18.95
CA VAL A 412 -11.10 11.24 17.97
C VAL A 412 -11.53 10.40 16.79
N THR A 413 -12.74 10.69 16.30
CA THR A 413 -13.33 10.01 15.13
C THR A 413 -13.66 11.04 14.06
N GLY A 414 -13.28 10.75 12.81
CA GLY A 414 -13.52 11.62 11.67
C GLY A 414 -12.80 11.16 10.43
N THR A 415 -12.71 12.02 9.41
CA THR A 415 -12.03 11.73 8.16
C THR A 415 -10.50 11.73 8.37
N LEU A 416 -9.83 10.72 7.87
CA LEU A 416 -8.38 10.59 7.98
C LEU A 416 -7.68 11.51 6.97
N GLY A 417 -6.83 12.41 7.49
CA GLY A 417 -5.82 13.13 6.73
C GLY A 417 -4.44 12.55 7.00
N ILE A 418 -3.58 12.51 5.99
CA ILE A 418 -2.20 12.00 6.08
C ILE A 418 -1.25 12.99 5.42
N ILE A 419 -0.17 13.33 6.12
CA ILE A 419 1.00 13.99 5.55
C ILE A 419 2.12 12.96 5.46
N ASP A 420 2.55 12.70 4.23
CA ASP A 420 3.60 11.73 3.90
C ASP A 420 4.87 12.44 3.42
N PRO A 421 5.93 12.50 4.25
CA PRO A 421 7.18 13.16 3.89
C PRO A 421 7.94 12.51 2.72
N PHE A 422 7.63 11.26 2.39
CA PHE A 422 8.31 10.49 1.34
C PHE A 422 7.60 10.51 -0.01
N ALA A 423 6.46 11.19 -0.12
CA ALA A 423 5.78 11.42 -1.39
C ALA A 423 6.44 12.61 -2.09
N GLU A 424 7.45 12.38 -2.92
CA GLU A 424 8.20 13.47 -3.58
C GLU A 424 7.65 13.81 -4.96
N SER A 425 7.15 12.83 -5.70
CA SER A 425 6.69 12.99 -7.08
C SER A 425 5.26 13.54 -7.20
N TYR A 426 4.56 13.71 -6.10
CA TYR A 426 3.19 14.21 -6.05
C TYR A 426 2.88 14.75 -4.64
N PRO A 427 1.82 15.57 -4.47
CA PRO A 427 1.52 16.11 -3.15
C PRO A 427 1.12 15.02 -2.16
N GLY A 428 1.93 14.85 -1.11
CA GLY A 428 1.72 13.87 -0.04
C GLY A 428 0.85 14.40 1.12
N PHE A 429 0.11 15.49 0.95
CA PHE A 429 -0.77 16.09 1.95
C PHE A 429 -2.22 15.74 1.61
N LEU A 430 -2.68 14.59 2.07
CA LEU A 430 -3.87 13.94 1.53
C LEU A 430 -5.02 13.90 2.55
N ILE A 431 -6.22 14.23 2.09
CA ILE A 431 -7.48 13.90 2.73
C ILE A 431 -7.98 12.61 2.10
N THR A 432 -8.08 11.56 2.91
CA THR A 432 -8.50 10.25 2.43
C THR A 432 -10.03 10.13 2.35
N GLY A 433 -10.51 9.08 1.69
CA GLY A 433 -11.93 8.71 1.74
C GLY A 433 -12.29 7.82 2.94
N ASP A 434 -11.43 7.71 3.95
CA ASP A 434 -11.64 6.82 5.08
C ASP A 434 -12.03 7.59 6.35
N HIS A 435 -13.01 7.06 7.06
CA HIS A 435 -13.48 7.54 8.37
C HIS A 435 -12.89 6.62 9.44
N VAL A 436 -12.13 7.18 10.38
CA VAL A 436 -11.35 6.41 11.33
C VAL A 436 -11.56 6.91 12.76
N ARG A 437 -11.36 6.01 13.74
CA ARG A 437 -11.17 6.39 15.13
C ARG A 437 -9.69 6.23 15.47
N ARG A 438 -9.03 7.32 15.82
CA ARG A 438 -7.62 7.38 16.23
C ARG A 438 -7.50 7.61 17.72
N VAL A 439 -6.63 6.82 18.37
CA VAL A 439 -6.32 6.96 19.79
C VAL A 439 -4.82 7.21 20.00
N LYS A 440 -4.49 7.99 21.05
CA LYS A 440 -3.11 8.24 21.47
C LYS A 440 -2.70 7.46 22.72
N GLU A 441 -3.64 6.76 23.36
CA GLU A 441 -3.32 5.93 24.53
C GLU A 441 -2.30 4.83 24.16
N GLN A 442 -1.45 4.49 25.11
CA GLN A 442 -0.47 3.44 24.92
C GLN A 442 -1.16 2.10 24.62
N CYS A 443 -0.72 1.44 23.56
CA CYS A 443 -1.25 0.12 23.22
C CYS A 443 -0.69 -0.95 24.18
N PRO A 444 -1.53 -1.91 24.66
CA PRO A 444 -1.06 -3.02 25.49
C PRO A 444 0.03 -3.88 24.82
N CYS A 445 0.13 -3.88 23.49
CA CYS A 445 1.22 -4.55 22.77
C CYS A 445 2.61 -3.93 23.04
N GLY A 446 2.66 -2.78 23.74
CA GLY A 446 3.87 -2.04 24.07
C GLY A 446 4.42 -1.13 22.97
N ARG A 447 3.75 -1.06 21.79
CA ARG A 447 4.17 -0.16 20.72
C ARG A 447 3.62 1.24 20.97
N GLY A 448 4.53 2.22 21.03
CA GLY A 448 4.21 3.63 21.25
C GLY A 448 3.78 4.36 19.98
N GLY A 449 3.19 5.53 20.17
CA GLY A 449 2.62 6.39 19.14
C GLY A 449 1.12 6.17 18.97
N PRO A 450 0.46 7.03 18.16
CA PRO A 450 -0.97 6.92 17.90
C PRO A 450 -1.31 5.66 17.12
N ALA A 451 -2.56 5.19 17.30
CA ALA A 451 -3.07 4.03 16.59
C ALA A 451 -4.49 4.27 16.09
N ILE A 452 -4.85 3.63 15.00
CA ILE A 452 -6.22 3.57 14.49
C ILE A 452 -6.86 2.28 14.98
N ILE A 453 -8.05 2.38 15.57
CA ILE A 453 -8.79 1.24 16.13
C ILE A 453 -10.00 0.84 15.27
N SER A 454 -10.48 1.72 14.41
CA SER A 454 -11.53 1.39 13.44
C SER A 454 -11.33 2.18 12.16
N ILE A 455 -11.66 1.54 11.04
CA ILE A 455 -11.60 2.13 9.70
C ILE A 455 -12.89 1.79 8.97
N ALA A 456 -13.57 2.80 8.46
CA ALA A 456 -14.74 2.67 7.61
C ALA A 456 -14.61 3.62 6.41
N ARG A 457 -15.41 3.46 5.38
CA ARG A 457 -15.52 4.45 4.33
C ARG A 457 -16.38 5.62 4.78
N SER A 458 -15.95 6.83 4.42
CA SER A 458 -16.76 8.03 4.63
C SER A 458 -18.07 7.92 3.84
N PRO A 459 -19.21 8.32 4.42
CA PRO A 459 -20.50 8.32 3.74
C PRO A 459 -20.43 9.10 2.41
N GLY A 460 -21.03 8.54 1.34
CA GLY A 460 -21.12 9.19 0.03
C GLY A 460 -19.86 9.13 -0.84
N ARG A 461 -18.76 8.52 -0.38
CA ARG A 461 -17.56 8.29 -1.20
C ARG A 461 -17.52 6.89 -1.82
N GLU A 462 -17.06 6.83 -3.08
CA GLU A 462 -16.90 5.54 -3.78
C GLU A 462 -15.97 4.58 -3.06
N VAL A 463 -16.31 3.30 -3.09
CA VAL A 463 -15.44 2.22 -2.62
C VAL A 463 -14.26 2.09 -3.57
N LYS A 464 -13.05 2.47 -3.15
CA LYS A 464 -11.82 2.30 -3.92
C LYS A 464 -11.23 0.90 -3.68
N GLY A 465 -10.73 0.27 -4.75
CA GLY A 465 -9.77 -0.81 -4.59
C GLY A 465 -9.85 -2.03 -5.53
N CYS A 466 -8.86 -2.94 -5.35
CA CYS A 466 -8.57 -4.09 -6.22
C CYS A 466 -9.64 -5.20 -6.27
N GLY A 467 -10.53 -5.28 -5.29
CA GLY A 467 -11.57 -6.32 -5.22
C GLY A 467 -12.78 -6.12 -6.12
N GLY A 468 -12.99 -4.89 -6.62
CA GLY A 468 -14.15 -4.54 -7.44
C GLY A 468 -14.31 -5.35 -8.72
N ILE A 469 -13.21 -5.84 -9.24
CA ILE A 469 -13.16 -6.60 -10.48
C ILE A 469 -13.60 -8.04 -10.25
N MET A 470 -13.07 -8.67 -9.20
CA MET A 470 -13.34 -10.09 -8.92
C MET A 470 -14.81 -10.32 -8.53
N ALA A 471 -15.48 -9.33 -7.91
CA ALA A 471 -16.91 -9.43 -7.62
C ALA A 471 -17.79 -9.33 -8.88
N LYS A 472 -17.44 -8.47 -9.83
CA LYS A 472 -18.18 -8.40 -11.12
C LYS A 472 -17.98 -9.64 -12.00
N ILE A 473 -16.88 -10.36 -11.79
CA ILE A 473 -16.59 -11.62 -12.50
C ILE A 473 -17.37 -12.79 -11.91
N ASN A 474 -17.68 -12.75 -10.61
CA ASN A 474 -18.38 -13.83 -9.90
C ASN A 474 -19.89 -13.59 -9.73
N ALA A 475 -20.40 -12.41 -10.14
CA ALA A 475 -21.82 -12.10 -10.22
C ALA A 475 -22.40 -12.44 -11.60
#